data_40daf19b2ab2b1c8ad0ff4fe043bd22d
#
_entry.id   40daf19b2ab2b1c8ad0ff4fe043bd22d
#
_cell.length_a   1.000
_cell.length_b   1.000
_cell.length_c   1.000
_cell.angle_alpha   90.00
_cell.angle_beta   90.00
_cell.angle_gamma   90.00
#
_symmetry.space_group_name_H-M   'P 1'
#
loop_
_entity.id
_entity.type
_entity.pdbx_description
1 polymer ?
#
loop_
_entity_poly.entity_id
_entity_poly.type
_entity_poly.pdbx_seq_one_letter_code
_entity_poly.pdbx_strand_id
1 'polypeptide(L)'
;MLPPRERPVIQMRRNFSDLRGSQVLPFYIVCDESDLMEPIGGIAAMNQALPVIHAEIASDPLISDICLIGLITFAETAEELMPLTKLSDVVAMPGLQARGPSKYGPVFTLLREIIHRDVEDLKFCGAKVFRPGVFFMTAGEPTDGPEWENAYRSLMDWTTFRDLPNLTNYPQIIAFGVHDANATTIGKIGTVGAFIGGNGVAPADLLSEITRSLTRSWDPPF
;
A
#
# COMPACT_ATOMS: atom_id res chain seq x y z
N MET A 1 -3.41 -19.90 -25.46
CA MET A 1 -3.66 -18.65 -24.73
C MET A 1 -4.91 -18.90 -23.88
N LEU A 2 -4.74 -19.15 -22.59
CA LEU A 2 -5.86 -19.33 -21.65
C LEU A 2 -6.48 -17.93 -21.40
N PRO A 3 -7.81 -17.80 -21.34
CA PRO A 3 -8.44 -16.54 -21.02
C PRO A 3 -8.01 -16.09 -19.61
N PRO A 4 -7.88 -14.78 -19.36
CA PRO A 4 -7.58 -14.28 -18.02
C PRO A 4 -8.67 -14.81 -17.07
N ARG A 5 -8.25 -15.48 -16.01
CA ARG A 5 -9.18 -15.90 -14.96
C ARG A 5 -9.73 -14.64 -14.32
N GLU A 6 -11.04 -14.43 -14.44
CA GLU A 6 -11.73 -13.39 -13.71
C GLU A 6 -11.46 -13.61 -12.21
N ARG A 7 -10.79 -12.67 -11.58
CA ARG A 7 -10.62 -12.68 -10.13
C ARG A 7 -11.98 -12.41 -9.49
N PRO A 8 -12.35 -13.14 -8.45
CA PRO A 8 -13.54 -12.77 -7.69
C PRO A 8 -13.30 -11.36 -7.11
N VAL A 9 -14.06 -10.38 -7.57
CA VAL A 9 -14.12 -9.06 -6.94
C VAL A 9 -14.76 -9.28 -5.58
N ILE A 10 -13.95 -9.23 -4.53
CA ILE A 10 -14.44 -9.29 -3.15
C ILE A 10 -15.14 -7.97 -2.89
N GLN A 11 -16.45 -7.91 -3.15
CA GLN A 11 -17.30 -6.78 -2.74
C GLN A 11 -17.48 -6.81 -1.23
N MET A 12 -16.45 -6.49 -0.48
CA MET A 12 -16.57 -6.19 0.94
C MET A 12 -17.26 -4.83 1.07
N ARG A 13 -18.48 -4.81 1.60
CA ARG A 13 -19.15 -3.56 1.98
C ARG A 13 -18.34 -2.94 3.11
N ARG A 14 -17.80 -1.74 2.87
CA ARG A 14 -17.15 -0.94 3.91
C ARG A 14 -18.20 -0.56 4.93
N ASN A 15 -18.02 -0.99 6.16
CA ASN A 15 -18.83 -0.54 7.28
C ASN A 15 -17.89 -0.11 8.40
N PHE A 16 -17.68 1.19 8.50
CA PHE A 16 -16.84 1.80 9.54
C PHE A 16 -17.64 2.32 10.73
N SER A 17 -18.93 2.01 10.83
CA SER A 17 -19.82 2.56 11.87
C SER A 17 -19.39 2.21 13.30
N ASP A 18 -18.73 1.08 13.48
CA ASP A 18 -18.22 0.58 14.76
C ASP A 18 -16.85 1.20 15.15
N LEU A 19 -16.25 2.00 14.26
CA LEU A 19 -14.98 2.69 14.52
C LEU A 19 -15.16 4.09 15.11
N ARG A 20 -16.38 4.48 15.47
CA ARG A 20 -16.65 5.79 16.03
C ARG A 20 -15.87 6.02 17.33
N GLY A 21 -15.07 7.08 17.37
CA GLY A 21 -14.21 7.43 18.50
C GLY A 21 -12.91 6.63 18.60
N SER A 22 -12.75 5.57 17.78
CA SER A 22 -11.53 4.76 17.73
C SER A 22 -10.42 5.48 16.99
N GLN A 23 -9.19 5.18 17.36
CA GLN A 23 -8.01 5.52 16.58
C GLN A 23 -7.87 4.52 15.43
N VAL A 24 -7.59 5.00 14.22
CA VAL A 24 -7.53 4.15 13.02
C VAL A 24 -6.30 4.51 12.19
N LEU A 25 -5.50 3.50 11.87
CA LEU A 25 -4.37 3.57 10.95
C LEU A 25 -4.76 2.93 9.62
N PRO A 26 -5.02 3.71 8.56
CA PRO A 26 -5.13 3.17 7.21
C PRO A 26 -3.74 2.72 6.72
N PHE A 27 -3.59 1.45 6.35
CA PHE A 27 -2.35 0.90 5.85
C PHE A 27 -2.56 0.18 4.51
N TYR A 28 -1.86 0.62 3.48
CA TYR A 28 -1.99 0.09 2.13
C TYR A 28 -0.73 -0.65 1.71
N ILE A 29 -0.88 -1.90 1.30
CA ILE A 29 0.17 -2.65 0.61
C ILE A 29 -0.05 -2.44 -0.89
N VAL A 30 0.98 -2.00 -1.59
CA VAL A 30 0.97 -1.72 -3.03
C VAL A 30 1.98 -2.64 -3.70
N CYS A 31 1.50 -3.53 -4.56
CA CYS A 31 2.30 -4.58 -5.19
C CYS A 31 2.39 -4.41 -6.71
N ASP A 32 3.61 -4.46 -7.23
CA ASP A 32 3.87 -4.56 -8.66
C ASP A 32 3.53 -5.97 -9.17
N GLU A 33 2.60 -6.07 -10.11
CA GLU A 33 2.23 -7.29 -10.82
C GLU A 33 2.72 -7.29 -12.26
N SER A 34 3.70 -6.48 -12.60
CA SER A 34 4.21 -6.45 -13.97
C SER A 34 4.89 -7.76 -14.38
N ASP A 35 4.97 -7.97 -15.69
CA ASP A 35 5.63 -9.15 -16.27
C ASP A 35 7.11 -9.26 -15.86
N LEU A 36 7.73 -8.16 -15.43
CA LEU A 36 9.09 -8.14 -14.91
C LEU A 36 9.24 -8.93 -13.59
N MET A 37 8.14 -9.05 -12.83
CA MET A 37 8.13 -9.76 -11.55
C MET A 37 8.17 -11.28 -11.70
N GLU A 38 7.67 -11.84 -12.81
CA GLU A 38 7.56 -13.29 -13.00
C GLU A 38 8.93 -13.99 -13.15
N PRO A 39 9.85 -13.55 -14.04
CA PRO A 39 11.15 -14.23 -14.25
C PRO A 39 12.05 -14.24 -13.02
N ILE A 40 11.88 -13.26 -12.12
CA ILE A 40 12.67 -13.13 -10.89
C ILE A 40 12.00 -13.81 -9.69
N GLY A 41 10.86 -14.49 -9.88
CA GLY A 41 10.10 -15.11 -8.81
C GLY A 41 9.43 -14.12 -7.86
N GLY A 42 9.34 -12.84 -8.24
CA GLY A 42 8.80 -11.76 -7.39
C GLY A 42 7.32 -11.96 -7.06
N ILE A 43 6.50 -12.40 -8.03
CA ILE A 43 5.08 -12.73 -7.78
C ILE A 43 4.95 -13.84 -6.74
N ALA A 44 5.73 -14.92 -6.89
CA ALA A 44 5.69 -16.03 -5.94
C ALA A 44 6.15 -15.59 -4.54
N ALA A 45 7.21 -14.79 -4.47
CA ALA A 45 7.73 -14.25 -3.20
C ALA A 45 6.70 -13.34 -2.52
N MET A 46 6.02 -12.44 -3.26
CA MET A 46 4.98 -11.58 -2.70
C MET A 46 3.77 -12.39 -2.23
N ASN A 47 3.33 -13.39 -2.98
CA ASN A 47 2.23 -14.27 -2.58
C ASN A 47 2.54 -15.04 -1.29
N GLN A 48 3.80 -15.37 -1.03
CA GLN A 48 4.25 -15.96 0.22
C GLN A 48 4.35 -14.92 1.35
N ALA A 49 4.77 -13.70 1.02
CA ALA A 49 4.98 -12.63 1.99
C ALA A 49 3.67 -12.04 2.51
N LEU A 50 2.67 -11.82 1.67
CA LEU A 50 1.43 -11.14 2.05
C LEU A 50 0.72 -11.76 3.27
N PRO A 51 0.54 -13.10 3.36
CA PRO A 51 -0.02 -13.71 4.56
C PRO A 51 0.85 -13.53 5.81
N VAL A 52 2.18 -13.54 5.64
CA VAL A 52 3.13 -13.32 6.75
C VAL A 52 3.03 -11.88 7.24
N ILE A 53 2.99 -10.90 6.32
CA ILE A 53 2.81 -9.48 6.64
C ILE A 53 1.51 -9.28 7.44
N HIS A 54 0.42 -9.85 6.97
CA HIS A 54 -0.84 -9.78 7.69
C HIS A 54 -0.74 -10.38 9.10
N ALA A 55 -0.17 -11.58 9.24
CA ALA A 55 -0.04 -12.26 10.52
C ALA A 55 0.85 -11.47 11.51
N GLU A 56 1.96 -10.92 11.05
CA GLU A 56 2.86 -10.10 11.87
C GLU A 56 2.17 -8.83 12.37
N ILE A 57 1.49 -8.09 11.49
CA ILE A 57 0.75 -6.88 11.89
C ILE A 57 -0.36 -7.26 12.87
N ALA A 58 -1.08 -8.36 12.63
CA ALA A 58 -2.16 -8.83 13.50
C ALA A 58 -1.65 -9.33 14.87
N SER A 59 -0.39 -9.74 14.97
CA SER A 59 0.23 -10.19 16.22
C SER A 59 0.78 -9.06 17.08
N ASP A 60 0.95 -7.86 16.54
CA ASP A 60 1.44 -6.69 17.28
C ASP A 60 0.29 -6.02 18.04
N PRO A 61 0.25 -6.10 19.38
CA PRO A 61 -0.86 -5.57 20.18
C PRO A 61 -0.99 -4.04 20.12
N LEU A 62 0.04 -3.31 19.68
CA LEU A 62 0.00 -1.85 19.54
C LEU A 62 -0.68 -1.43 18.24
N ILE A 63 -0.67 -2.29 17.23
CA ILE A 63 -1.09 -1.98 15.86
C ILE A 63 -2.39 -2.71 15.51
N SER A 64 -2.56 -3.96 15.97
CA SER A 64 -3.66 -4.83 15.55
C SER A 64 -5.04 -4.22 15.74
N ASP A 65 -5.23 -3.50 16.84
CA ASP A 65 -6.55 -2.91 17.19
C ASP A 65 -6.88 -1.64 16.40
N ILE A 66 -5.87 -0.99 15.83
CA ILE A 66 -6.05 0.31 15.14
C ILE A 66 -5.82 0.22 13.63
N CYS A 67 -5.17 -0.83 13.13
CA CYS A 67 -4.81 -0.97 11.73
C CYS A 67 -5.95 -1.52 10.89
N LEU A 68 -6.27 -0.81 9.81
CA LEU A 68 -7.02 -1.33 8.68
C LEU A 68 -6.05 -1.57 7.53
N ILE A 69 -6.13 -2.73 6.89
CA ILE A 69 -5.24 -3.11 5.79
C ILE A 69 -5.99 -3.10 4.45
N GLY A 70 -5.37 -2.51 3.42
CA GLY A 70 -5.82 -2.56 2.04
C GLY A 70 -4.72 -3.12 1.13
N LEU A 71 -5.11 -3.72 0.00
CA LEU A 71 -4.20 -4.23 -1.02
C LEU A 71 -4.52 -3.60 -2.37
N ILE A 72 -3.53 -2.95 -2.95
CA ILE A 72 -3.58 -2.33 -4.27
C ILE A 72 -2.52 -3.01 -5.12
N THR A 73 -2.86 -3.30 -6.37
CA THR A 73 -1.91 -3.87 -7.32
C THR A 73 -1.82 -3.02 -8.57
N PHE A 74 -0.68 -3.11 -9.24
CA PHE A 74 -0.49 -2.38 -10.48
C PHE A 74 0.42 -3.12 -11.47
N ALA A 75 0.17 -2.83 -12.73
CA ALA A 75 1.00 -3.15 -13.87
C ALA A 75 0.76 -2.08 -14.96
N GLU A 76 0.12 -2.39 -16.09
CA GLU A 76 -0.33 -1.37 -17.06
C GLU A 76 -1.43 -0.46 -16.48
N THR A 77 -2.29 -1.02 -15.65
CA THR A 77 -3.34 -0.35 -14.87
C THR A 77 -3.18 -0.66 -13.39
N ALA A 78 -3.84 0.09 -12.55
CA ALA A 78 -3.89 -0.16 -11.12
C ALA A 78 -5.29 -0.55 -10.67
N GLU A 79 -5.39 -1.39 -9.64
CA GLU A 79 -6.67 -1.80 -9.07
C GLU A 79 -6.60 -1.97 -7.54
N GLU A 80 -7.72 -1.68 -6.88
CA GLU A 80 -7.92 -1.98 -5.46
C GLU A 80 -8.35 -3.44 -5.34
N LEU A 81 -7.39 -4.33 -5.03
CA LEU A 81 -7.65 -5.77 -4.94
C LEU A 81 -8.35 -6.16 -3.64
N MET A 82 -8.06 -5.44 -2.57
CA MET A 82 -8.74 -5.56 -1.28
C MET A 82 -8.91 -4.16 -0.68
N PRO A 83 -10.16 -3.71 -0.44
CA PRO A 83 -10.41 -2.43 0.22
C PRO A 83 -9.95 -2.46 1.67
N LEU A 84 -9.83 -1.27 2.32
CA LEU A 84 -9.50 -1.19 3.74
C LEU A 84 -10.43 -2.08 4.55
N THR A 85 -9.82 -3.02 5.27
CA THR A 85 -10.48 -4.08 6.02
C THR A 85 -9.80 -4.23 7.38
N LYS A 86 -10.56 -4.52 8.44
CA LYS A 86 -9.96 -4.85 9.74
C LYS A 86 -9.12 -6.11 9.61
N LEU A 87 -7.98 -6.15 10.30
CA LEU A 87 -7.11 -7.32 10.27
C LEU A 87 -7.84 -8.61 10.65
N SER A 88 -8.74 -8.54 11.64
CA SER A 88 -9.57 -9.67 12.07
C SER A 88 -10.54 -10.21 11.01
N ASP A 89 -10.92 -9.37 10.06
CA ASP A 89 -11.92 -9.70 9.04
C ASP A 89 -11.27 -10.22 7.74
N VAL A 90 -9.95 -10.15 7.65
CA VAL A 90 -9.20 -10.70 6.51
C VAL A 90 -9.09 -12.21 6.64
N VAL A 91 -9.91 -12.94 5.89
CA VAL A 91 -9.91 -14.42 5.87
C VAL A 91 -8.68 -14.97 5.15
N ALA A 92 -8.30 -14.33 4.04
CA ALA A 92 -7.12 -14.67 3.25
C ALA A 92 -6.67 -13.46 2.43
N MET A 93 -5.37 -13.31 2.25
CA MET A 93 -4.82 -12.31 1.34
C MET A 93 -5.08 -12.71 -0.11
N PRO A 94 -5.53 -11.78 -0.97
CA PRO A 94 -5.70 -12.06 -2.39
C PRO A 94 -4.38 -12.43 -3.06
N GLY A 95 -4.43 -13.38 -4.01
CA GLY A 95 -3.27 -13.80 -4.78
C GLY A 95 -2.93 -12.82 -5.92
N LEU A 96 -1.64 -12.59 -6.11
CA LEU A 96 -1.08 -11.77 -7.18
C LEU A 96 -0.77 -12.60 -8.43
N GLN A 97 -0.85 -11.97 -9.61
CA GLN A 97 -0.57 -12.59 -10.90
C GLN A 97 0.12 -11.58 -11.81
N ALA A 98 1.20 -12.02 -12.51
CA ALA A 98 1.90 -11.17 -13.46
C ALA A 98 1.00 -10.75 -14.63
N ARG A 99 1.11 -9.45 -15.03
CA ARG A 99 0.30 -8.86 -16.10
C ARG A 99 0.91 -7.56 -16.64
N GLY A 100 1.34 -7.55 -17.87
CA GLY A 100 1.71 -6.35 -18.62
C GLY A 100 2.90 -5.54 -18.06
N PRO A 101 3.09 -4.34 -18.58
CA PRO A 101 4.20 -3.45 -18.21
C PRO A 101 3.98 -2.75 -16.88
N SER A 102 5.08 -2.39 -16.19
CA SER A 102 5.05 -1.63 -14.93
C SER A 102 4.85 -0.14 -15.19
N LYS A 103 3.66 0.42 -14.89
CA LYS A 103 3.34 1.84 -14.97
C LYS A 103 3.03 2.40 -13.60
N TYR A 104 3.75 3.44 -13.19
CA TYR A 104 3.60 4.04 -11.86
C TYR A 104 2.55 5.15 -11.80
N GLY A 105 2.32 5.86 -12.90
CA GLY A 105 1.31 6.91 -12.96
C GLY A 105 -0.09 6.45 -12.53
N PRO A 106 -0.61 5.35 -13.10
CA PRO A 106 -1.91 4.80 -12.72
C PRO A 106 -2.02 4.46 -11.23
N VAL A 107 -0.98 3.84 -10.64
CA VAL A 107 -1.07 3.44 -9.22
C VAL A 107 -1.02 4.65 -8.28
N PHE A 108 -0.21 5.67 -8.54
CA PHE A 108 -0.19 6.86 -7.70
C PHE A 108 -1.48 7.68 -7.83
N THR A 109 -2.10 7.70 -9.00
CA THR A 109 -3.41 8.32 -9.21
C THR A 109 -4.49 7.58 -8.41
N LEU A 110 -4.57 6.26 -8.56
CA LEU A 110 -5.54 5.43 -7.83
C LEU A 110 -5.32 5.49 -6.31
N LEU A 111 -4.07 5.42 -5.87
CA LEU A 111 -3.72 5.49 -4.43
C LEU A 111 -4.19 6.81 -3.82
N ARG A 112 -4.03 7.93 -4.53
CA ARG A 112 -4.54 9.23 -4.09
C ARG A 112 -6.06 9.23 -3.93
N GLU A 113 -6.79 8.68 -4.90
CA GLU A 113 -8.25 8.58 -4.85
C GLU A 113 -8.73 7.68 -3.70
N ILE A 114 -8.10 6.53 -3.53
CA ILE A 114 -8.42 5.56 -2.47
C ILE A 114 -8.18 6.18 -1.09
N ILE A 115 -6.99 6.75 -0.86
CA ILE A 115 -6.65 7.36 0.44
C ILE A 115 -7.62 8.49 0.76
N HIS A 116 -7.92 9.36 -0.20
CA HIS A 116 -8.86 10.46 0.00
C HIS A 116 -10.23 9.94 0.42
N ARG A 117 -10.80 9.03 -0.37
CA ARG A 117 -12.09 8.41 -0.10
C ARG A 117 -12.15 7.75 1.29
N ASP A 118 -11.15 6.93 1.60
CA ASP A 118 -11.15 6.14 2.83
C ASP A 118 -10.96 7.01 4.07
N VAL A 119 -10.10 8.02 4.00
CA VAL A 119 -9.91 8.96 5.12
C VAL A 119 -11.16 9.80 5.36
N GLU A 120 -11.85 10.25 4.30
CA GLU A 120 -13.13 10.94 4.43
C GLU A 120 -14.20 10.07 5.05
N ASP A 121 -14.36 8.83 4.58
CA ASP A 121 -15.34 7.87 5.11
C ASP A 121 -15.08 7.57 6.59
N LEU A 122 -13.82 7.35 6.99
CA LEU A 122 -13.43 7.11 8.38
C LEU A 122 -13.71 8.33 9.27
N LYS A 123 -13.38 9.53 8.82
CA LYS A 123 -13.68 10.77 9.56
C LYS A 123 -15.17 11.02 9.65
N PHE A 124 -15.91 10.78 8.59
CA PHE A 124 -17.37 10.91 8.59
C PHE A 124 -18.01 9.96 9.62
N CYS A 125 -17.47 8.76 9.81
CA CYS A 125 -17.89 7.84 10.87
C CYS A 125 -17.46 8.26 12.27
N GLY A 126 -16.64 9.31 12.40
CA GLY A 126 -16.15 9.84 13.68
C GLY A 126 -14.92 9.13 14.23
N ALA A 127 -14.16 8.45 13.37
CA ALA A 127 -12.85 7.88 13.73
C ALA A 127 -11.78 8.97 13.83
N LYS A 128 -10.77 8.73 14.68
CA LYS A 128 -9.54 9.52 14.75
C LYS A 128 -8.50 8.89 13.86
N VAL A 129 -8.33 9.44 12.65
CA VAL A 129 -7.53 8.81 11.60
C VAL A 129 -6.07 9.25 11.71
N PHE A 130 -5.17 8.27 11.85
CA PHE A 130 -3.74 8.48 11.72
C PHE A 130 -3.35 8.73 10.26
N ARG A 131 -2.17 9.29 10.08
CA ARG A 131 -1.57 9.48 8.76
C ARG A 131 -1.46 8.11 8.04
N PRO A 132 -1.97 8.00 6.81
CA PRO A 132 -1.94 6.72 6.08
C PRO A 132 -0.52 6.21 5.85
N GLY A 133 -0.31 4.92 6.09
CA GLY A 133 0.91 4.21 5.75
C GLY A 133 0.78 3.51 4.39
N VAL A 134 1.85 3.50 3.61
CA VAL A 134 1.94 2.80 2.33
C VAL A 134 3.21 1.97 2.29
N PHE A 135 3.08 0.70 1.97
CA PHE A 135 4.20 -0.16 1.65
C PHE A 135 4.18 -0.46 0.15
N PHE A 136 5.10 0.16 -0.58
CA PHE A 136 5.19 0.09 -2.03
C PHE A 136 6.28 -0.87 -2.46
N MET A 137 5.91 -1.95 -3.17
CA MET A 137 6.83 -2.98 -3.64
C MET A 137 6.88 -3.06 -5.15
N THR A 138 8.08 -3.03 -5.73
CA THR A 138 8.31 -3.14 -7.18
C THR A 138 9.66 -3.78 -7.49
N ALA A 139 9.80 -4.36 -8.68
CA ALA A 139 11.05 -4.93 -9.17
C ALA A 139 11.72 -4.10 -10.27
N GLY A 140 11.04 -3.10 -10.82
CA GLY A 140 11.49 -2.49 -12.06
C GLY A 140 11.47 -0.97 -12.09
N GLU A 141 11.94 -0.47 -13.23
CA GLU A 141 11.75 0.91 -13.62
C GLU A 141 10.34 1.10 -14.20
N PRO A 142 9.72 2.26 -13.95
CA PRO A 142 8.45 2.59 -14.57
C PRO A 142 8.59 2.69 -16.09
N THR A 143 7.65 2.10 -16.81
CA THR A 143 7.63 2.11 -18.28
C THR A 143 6.85 3.27 -18.87
N ASP A 144 6.20 4.07 -18.05
CA ASP A 144 5.42 5.26 -18.42
C ASP A 144 6.26 6.56 -18.44
N GLY A 145 7.59 6.44 -18.52
CA GLY A 145 8.50 7.57 -18.62
C GLY A 145 8.45 8.48 -17.38
N PRO A 146 8.84 9.77 -17.49
CA PRO A 146 8.90 10.66 -16.34
C PRO A 146 7.52 11.16 -15.88
N GLU A 147 6.44 10.86 -16.61
CA GLU A 147 5.09 11.37 -16.33
C GLU A 147 4.51 10.85 -15.01
N TRP A 148 4.95 9.66 -14.56
CA TRP A 148 4.56 9.13 -13.25
C TRP A 148 4.92 10.07 -12.09
N GLU A 149 5.99 10.87 -12.22
CA GLU A 149 6.40 11.82 -11.19
C GLU A 149 5.33 12.91 -10.96
N ASN A 150 4.52 13.24 -11.98
CA ASN A 150 3.41 14.17 -11.81
C ASN A 150 2.28 13.55 -10.97
N ALA A 151 1.95 12.29 -11.21
CA ALA A 151 0.96 11.56 -10.42
C ALA A 151 1.45 11.40 -8.97
N TYR A 152 2.72 11.05 -8.77
CA TYR A 152 3.34 10.98 -7.45
C TYR A 152 3.32 12.32 -6.73
N ARG A 153 3.70 13.41 -7.41
CA ARG A 153 3.64 14.77 -6.85
C ARG A 153 2.21 15.15 -6.45
N SER A 154 1.21 14.78 -7.27
CA SER A 154 -0.20 14.97 -6.93
C SER A 154 -0.65 14.15 -5.73
N LEU A 155 -0.14 12.92 -5.55
CA LEU A 155 -0.35 12.11 -4.35
C LEU A 155 0.23 12.80 -3.11
N MET A 156 1.36 13.48 -3.24
CA MET A 156 2.06 14.14 -2.13
C MET A 156 1.61 15.58 -1.90
N ASP A 157 0.84 16.18 -2.83
CA ASP A 157 0.31 17.54 -2.71
C ASP A 157 -1.13 17.55 -2.18
N TRP A 158 -1.25 17.75 -0.88
CA TRP A 158 -2.54 17.84 -0.18
C TRP A 158 -3.03 19.28 0.02
N THR A 159 -2.39 20.25 -0.58
CA THR A 159 -2.80 21.66 -0.50
C THR A 159 -4.11 21.93 -1.25
N THR A 160 -4.50 21.06 -2.17
CA THR A 160 -5.73 21.17 -2.95
C THR A 160 -7.00 20.79 -2.17
N PHE A 161 -6.87 20.15 -1.01
CA PHE A 161 -7.99 19.78 -0.15
C PHE A 161 -8.20 20.81 0.97
N ARG A 162 -8.42 22.08 0.58
CA ARG A 162 -8.53 23.25 1.48
C ARG A 162 -9.71 23.20 2.46
N ASP A 163 -10.67 22.32 2.25
CA ASP A 163 -11.88 22.25 3.09
C ASP A 163 -11.72 21.36 4.34
N LEU A 164 -10.55 20.75 4.53
CA LEU A 164 -10.24 19.95 5.71
C LEU A 164 -9.03 20.57 6.45
N PRO A 165 -9.25 21.56 7.33
CA PRO A 165 -8.19 22.11 8.15
C PRO A 165 -7.65 21.01 9.07
N ASN A 166 -6.36 20.77 9.07
CA ASN A 166 -5.57 19.81 9.83
C ASN A 166 -5.21 18.50 9.11
N LEU A 167 -5.19 18.45 7.77
CA LEU A 167 -4.75 17.28 7.02
C LEU A 167 -3.33 17.46 6.48
N THR A 168 -2.35 17.15 7.29
CA THR A 168 -1.01 16.73 6.84
C THR A 168 -1.08 15.27 6.37
N ASN A 169 -1.98 14.98 5.41
CA ASN A 169 -2.38 13.59 5.11
C ASN A 169 -1.73 13.03 3.85
N TYR A 170 -0.62 13.58 3.40
CA TYR A 170 0.17 12.82 2.43
C TYR A 170 0.64 11.52 3.10
N PRO A 171 0.61 10.39 2.39
CA PRO A 171 0.95 9.11 3.00
C PRO A 171 2.42 9.05 3.41
N GLN A 172 2.70 8.26 4.44
CA GLN A 172 4.05 7.82 4.74
C GLN A 172 4.34 6.59 3.89
N ILE A 173 5.32 6.70 2.99
CA ILE A 173 5.65 5.65 2.04
C ILE A 173 6.97 5.01 2.41
N ILE A 174 6.94 3.69 2.64
CA ILE A 174 8.11 2.83 2.63
C ILE A 174 8.16 2.19 1.25
N ALA A 175 9.20 2.50 0.48
CA ALA A 175 9.40 1.92 -0.83
C ALA A 175 10.40 0.78 -0.79
N PHE A 176 10.03 -0.34 -1.38
CA PHE A 176 10.86 -1.53 -1.46
C PHE A 176 11.07 -1.97 -2.90
N GLY A 177 12.30 -1.91 -3.33
CA GLY A 177 12.75 -2.45 -4.60
C GLY A 177 13.24 -3.89 -4.43
N VAL A 178 12.71 -4.84 -5.20
CA VAL A 178 13.21 -6.21 -5.23
C VAL A 178 14.20 -6.38 -6.38
N HIS A 179 15.13 -7.29 -6.22
CA HIS A 179 16.14 -7.64 -7.22
C HIS A 179 16.99 -6.44 -7.67
N ASP A 180 16.96 -6.12 -8.97
CA ASP A 180 17.77 -5.07 -9.61
C ASP A 180 17.01 -3.73 -9.71
N ALA A 181 16.02 -3.49 -8.85
CA ALA A 181 15.29 -2.23 -8.83
C ALA A 181 16.24 -1.04 -8.66
N ASN A 182 15.97 0.04 -9.39
CA ASN A 182 16.82 1.23 -9.36
C ASN A 182 16.69 1.97 -8.02
N ALA A 183 17.79 2.02 -7.27
CA ALA A 183 17.82 2.68 -5.97
C ALA A 183 17.41 4.17 -6.03
N THR A 184 17.71 4.86 -7.15
CA THR A 184 17.33 6.26 -7.33
C THR A 184 15.82 6.41 -7.46
N THR A 185 15.17 5.55 -8.25
CA THR A 185 13.71 5.54 -8.43
C THR A 185 13.01 5.17 -7.12
N ILE A 186 13.48 4.12 -6.44
CA ILE A 186 12.93 3.72 -5.13
C ILE A 186 13.11 4.83 -4.09
N GLY A 187 14.29 5.49 -4.08
CA GLY A 187 14.58 6.62 -3.19
C GLY A 187 13.69 7.84 -3.42
N LYS A 188 13.20 8.07 -4.65
CA LYS A 188 12.24 9.15 -4.95
C LYS A 188 10.84 8.86 -4.38
N ILE A 189 10.46 7.58 -4.29
CA ILE A 189 9.13 7.14 -3.86
C ILE A 189 9.03 7.09 -2.33
N GLY A 190 10.06 6.56 -1.67
CA GLY A 190 10.07 6.39 -0.22
C GLY A 190 10.15 7.71 0.54
N THR A 191 9.15 8.03 1.37
CA THR A 191 9.16 9.26 2.19
C THR A 191 9.74 9.04 3.59
N VAL A 192 9.59 7.82 4.14
CA VAL A 192 10.12 7.45 5.46
C VAL A 192 11.19 6.36 5.39
N GLY A 193 11.28 5.66 4.26
CA GLY A 193 12.29 4.65 4.01
C GLY A 193 12.29 4.17 2.56
N ALA A 194 13.48 3.86 2.05
CA ALA A 194 13.68 3.29 0.72
C ALA A 194 14.70 2.15 0.86
N PHE A 195 14.32 0.95 0.44
CA PHE A 195 15.13 -0.26 0.62
C PHE A 195 15.24 -1.01 -0.70
N ILE A 196 16.39 -1.61 -0.94
CA ILE A 196 16.62 -2.54 -2.04
C ILE A 196 16.93 -3.90 -1.44
N GLY A 197 16.07 -4.88 -1.74
CA GLY A 197 16.29 -6.28 -1.39
C GLY A 197 17.25 -6.92 -2.39
N GLY A 198 18.46 -7.26 -1.92
CA GLY A 198 19.35 -8.16 -2.66
C GLY A 198 18.88 -9.62 -2.55
N ASN A 199 19.57 -10.54 -3.25
CA ASN A 199 19.35 -11.97 -3.11
C ASN A 199 19.47 -12.40 -1.64
N GLY A 200 18.35 -12.69 -0.98
CA GLY A 200 18.32 -13.23 0.38
C GLY A 200 17.67 -12.36 1.47
N VAL A 201 17.17 -11.15 1.15
CA VAL A 201 16.34 -10.41 2.12
C VAL A 201 14.95 -11.02 2.09
N ALA A 202 14.60 -11.75 3.13
CA ALA A 202 13.25 -12.30 3.25
C ALA A 202 12.26 -11.16 3.50
N PRO A 203 11.06 -11.23 2.93
CA PRO A 203 9.98 -10.26 3.20
C PRO A 203 9.71 -10.06 4.69
N ALA A 204 9.93 -11.09 5.52
CA ALA A 204 9.81 -11.03 6.98
C ALA A 204 10.82 -10.08 7.64
N ASP A 205 12.05 -9.95 7.09
CA ASP A 205 13.06 -9.02 7.62
C ASP A 205 12.66 -7.56 7.39
N LEU A 206 11.90 -7.32 6.32
CA LEU A 206 11.34 -6.01 6.00
C LEU A 206 10.19 -5.62 6.93
N LEU A 207 9.43 -6.60 7.39
CA LEU A 207 8.30 -6.36 8.28
C LEU A 207 8.71 -5.74 9.61
N SER A 208 9.81 -6.19 10.17
CA SER A 208 10.35 -5.59 11.39
C SER A 208 10.71 -4.12 11.19
N GLU A 209 11.16 -3.74 9.99
CA GLU A 209 11.47 -2.36 9.63
C GLU A 209 10.19 -1.56 9.33
N ILE A 210 9.20 -2.17 8.65
CA ILE A 210 7.88 -1.58 8.42
C ILE A 210 7.18 -1.28 9.75
N THR A 211 7.08 -2.27 10.62
CA THR A 211 6.47 -2.14 11.95
C THR A 211 7.19 -1.08 12.77
N ARG A 212 8.53 -1.10 12.76
CA ARG A 212 9.35 -0.10 13.45
C ARG A 212 9.18 1.30 12.86
N SER A 213 9.07 1.43 11.56
CA SER A 213 8.84 2.72 10.88
C SER A 213 7.43 3.24 11.14
N LEU A 214 6.44 2.38 11.12
CA LEU A 214 5.06 2.74 11.48
C LEU A 214 4.96 3.21 12.93
N THR A 215 5.63 2.57 13.87
CA THR A 215 5.59 2.95 15.29
C THR A 215 6.43 4.18 15.64
N ARG A 216 7.51 4.47 14.89
CA ARG A 216 8.38 5.63 15.13
C ARG A 216 7.87 6.92 14.49
N SER A 217 7.14 6.81 13.40
CA SER A 217 6.69 7.95 12.60
C SER A 217 5.27 8.41 12.94
N TRP A 218 4.68 7.87 14.00
CA TRP A 218 3.33 8.23 14.38
C TRP A 218 3.31 9.60 15.07
N ASP A 219 2.95 10.61 14.30
CA ASP A 219 2.39 11.81 14.90
C ASP A 219 0.99 11.46 15.43
N PRO A 220 0.75 11.62 16.73
CA PRO A 220 -0.58 11.34 17.29
C PRO A 220 -1.64 12.18 16.56
N PRO A 221 -2.88 11.69 16.44
CA PRO A 221 -3.96 12.47 15.86
C PRO A 221 -4.17 13.72 16.73
N PHE A 222 -4.09 14.89 16.11
CA PHE A 222 -4.40 16.17 16.73
C PHE A 222 -5.89 16.35 16.99
#